data_e0500dfa30155db63cb528fa82b88803
#
_entry.id   e0500dfa30155db63cb528fa82b88803
#
_cell.length_a   1.000
_cell.length_b   1.000
_cell.length_c   1.000
_cell.angle_alpha   90.00
_cell.angle_beta   90.00
_cell.angle_gamma   90.00
#
_symmetry.space_group_name_H-M   'P 1'
#
loop_
_entity.id
_entity.type
_entity.pdbx_description
1 polymer ?
#
loop_
_entity_poly.entity_id
_entity_poly.type
_entity_poly.pdbx_seq_one_letter_code
_entity_poly.pdbx_strand_id
1 'polypeptide(L)'
;VKVNIVEKGQIFFAAAFTTPPKVSAVGTASSQKIAAFSVGSRLASLDEGILNSLLGGLLGTTVSLKLMDYQGLVAADVNALHVVEALAIDLKLTAGTYKDVLKTEITYGQFLNALTKTTGLQPAVANILKTLEKTANKSNIKLKLEEILNLGPSSDKLIGSGENLKVTAGVFDLLNAAAVAGNGGNQLALNLNANVLGLASVKATLAIGEPPIETPSLAVGGQGTIVRTAQTRLAVNVVVDGLQAIAGLKVNIPLYVEVAHAEARLADIRCTGGGQGTVDVEVVPGVAEIALGNADTSAFANFGKDPRVTKAAIVDSALLAINGSALINATNMTKTKLTFTQSDITQAKIKSISTKDTVTTLVSSLLKNLNLDIRLLFLNLDLGGLAGIQAALANTLAVVTAPVDQLLYNVLLVLGVKIGEADVRVTDVRCQQPALVQ
;
A
#
# COMPACT_ATOMS: atom_id res chain seq x y z
N VAL A 1 -20.47 16.20 -25.32
CA VAL A 1 -20.76 16.26 -26.74
C VAL A 1 -21.57 17.52 -27.02
N LYS A 2 -21.15 18.32 -27.98
CA LYS A 2 -21.88 19.50 -28.45
C LYS A 2 -22.47 19.19 -29.82
N VAL A 3 -23.78 19.30 -29.95
CA VAL A 3 -24.51 19.09 -31.18
C VAL A 3 -25.06 20.43 -31.64
N ASN A 4 -24.78 20.78 -32.87
CA ASN A 4 -25.31 21.97 -33.50
C ASN A 4 -26.21 21.54 -34.68
N ILE A 5 -27.47 21.82 -34.56
CA ILE A 5 -28.47 21.56 -35.62
C ILE A 5 -28.74 22.88 -36.32
N VAL A 6 -28.57 22.89 -37.62
CA VAL A 6 -28.86 24.05 -38.46
C VAL A 6 -29.85 23.64 -39.54
N GLU A 7 -31.03 24.24 -39.51
CA GLU A 7 -32.06 23.99 -40.51
C GLU A 7 -32.48 25.33 -41.19
N LYS A 8 -32.95 25.21 -42.44
CA LYS A 8 -33.60 26.34 -43.10
C LYS A 8 -35.04 26.43 -42.61
N GLY A 9 -35.42 27.56 -42.06
CA GLY A 9 -36.79 27.83 -41.69
C GLY A 9 -37.71 27.76 -42.89
N GLN A 10 -38.93 27.22 -42.70
CA GLN A 10 -39.94 27.26 -43.76
C GLN A 10 -40.69 28.59 -43.69
N ILE A 11 -40.73 29.30 -44.85
CA ILE A 11 -41.51 30.49 -45.01
C ILE A 11 -42.42 30.27 -46.20
N PHE A 12 -43.76 30.43 -46.00
CA PHE A 12 -44.74 30.12 -47.00
C PHE A 12 -44.98 31.27 -48.00
N PHE A 13 -45.38 32.45 -47.50
CA PHE A 13 -45.71 33.56 -48.37
C PHE A 13 -44.51 34.48 -48.67
N ALA A 14 -43.60 34.61 -47.75
CA ALA A 14 -42.42 35.44 -47.90
C ALA A 14 -41.32 34.82 -48.80
N ALA A 15 -41.47 33.54 -49.20
CA ALA A 15 -40.50 32.85 -50.07
C ALA A 15 -40.32 33.50 -51.43
N ALA A 16 -41.27 34.32 -51.92
CA ALA A 16 -41.18 35.08 -53.13
C ALA A 16 -40.29 36.33 -53.02
N PHE A 17 -40.02 36.80 -51.78
CA PHE A 17 -39.34 38.08 -51.56
C PHE A 17 -38.06 37.98 -50.70
N THR A 18 -37.84 36.82 -50.03
CA THR A 18 -36.66 36.65 -49.19
C THR A 18 -36.23 35.15 -49.11
N THR A 19 -34.98 34.93 -48.82
CA THR A 19 -34.48 33.56 -48.59
C THR A 19 -34.84 33.08 -47.18
N PRO A 20 -35.21 31.80 -47.00
CA PRO A 20 -35.51 31.22 -45.70
C PRO A 20 -34.36 31.48 -44.69
N PRO A 21 -34.70 31.97 -43.46
CA PRO A 21 -33.67 32.13 -42.45
C PRO A 21 -33.10 30.81 -42.01
N LYS A 22 -31.82 30.77 -41.68
CA LYS A 22 -31.23 29.60 -40.99
C LYS A 22 -31.56 29.66 -39.51
N VAL A 23 -32.20 28.64 -39.01
CA VAL A 23 -32.44 28.47 -37.58
C VAL A 23 -31.42 27.48 -37.05
N SER A 24 -30.72 27.83 -35.98
CA SER A 24 -29.77 26.93 -35.34
C SER A 24 -30.13 26.72 -33.86
N ALA A 25 -30.02 25.47 -33.43
CA ALA A 25 -30.10 25.10 -32.04
C ALA A 25 -28.81 24.38 -31.62
N VAL A 26 -28.28 24.73 -30.48
CA VAL A 26 -27.08 24.10 -29.91
C VAL A 26 -27.47 23.39 -28.63
N GLY A 27 -27.20 22.10 -28.58
CA GLY A 27 -27.36 21.30 -27.36
C GLY A 27 -26.01 20.76 -26.91
N THR A 28 -25.71 20.85 -25.66
CA THR A 28 -24.52 20.22 -25.06
C THR A 28 -24.97 19.09 -24.15
N ALA A 29 -24.41 17.88 -24.35
CA ALA A 29 -24.67 16.74 -23.48
C ALA A 29 -23.37 16.35 -22.76
N SER A 30 -23.44 16.16 -21.45
CA SER A 30 -22.37 15.64 -20.63
C SER A 30 -22.72 14.24 -20.13
N SER A 31 -21.73 13.36 -20.12
CA SER A 31 -21.82 12.02 -19.55
C SER A 31 -20.69 11.84 -18.58
N GLN A 32 -21.02 11.53 -17.33
CA GLN A 32 -20.01 11.23 -16.32
C GLN A 32 -19.68 9.74 -16.35
N LYS A 33 -18.39 9.44 -16.45
CA LYS A 33 -17.86 8.09 -16.37
C LYS A 33 -16.94 8.02 -15.16
N ILE A 34 -17.24 7.13 -14.22
CA ILE A 34 -16.43 6.93 -13.01
C ILE A 34 -16.18 5.45 -12.78
N ALA A 35 -15.06 5.14 -12.18
CA ALA A 35 -14.74 3.80 -11.70
C ALA A 35 -14.22 3.86 -10.26
N ALA A 36 -14.49 2.80 -9.50
CA ALA A 36 -13.90 2.56 -8.19
C ALA A 36 -12.73 1.60 -8.34
N PHE A 37 -11.54 1.99 -7.88
CA PHE A 37 -10.34 1.17 -8.02
C PHE A 37 -9.36 1.39 -6.88
N SER A 38 -8.51 0.41 -6.65
CA SER A 38 -7.49 0.45 -5.61
C SER A 38 -6.16 -0.11 -6.11
N VAL A 39 -5.07 0.29 -5.43
CA VAL A 39 -3.75 -0.29 -5.56
C VAL A 39 -3.28 -0.79 -4.19
N GLY A 40 -2.64 -1.94 -4.17
CA GLY A 40 -2.14 -2.56 -2.93
C GLY A 40 -1.25 -3.75 -3.22
N SER A 41 -1.12 -4.63 -2.23
CA SER A 41 -0.36 -5.87 -2.33
C SER A 41 -1.15 -7.05 -1.78
N ARG A 42 -1.00 -8.24 -2.37
CA ARG A 42 -1.60 -9.47 -1.87
C ARG A 42 -0.73 -10.21 -0.88
N LEU A 43 -1.39 -10.90 0.05
CA LEU A 43 -0.78 -11.77 1.03
C LEU A 43 -0.43 -13.14 0.41
N ALA A 44 0.85 -13.52 0.43
CA ALA A 44 1.29 -14.86 0.06
C ALA A 44 1.67 -15.72 1.28
N SER A 45 2.24 -15.11 2.33
CA SER A 45 2.53 -15.80 3.60
C SER A 45 2.38 -14.84 4.77
N LEU A 46 1.78 -15.32 5.87
CA LEU A 46 1.52 -14.54 7.08
C LEU A 46 2.34 -15.10 8.25
N ASP A 47 2.97 -14.20 9.01
CA ASP A 47 3.55 -14.49 10.32
C ASP A 47 2.82 -13.66 11.38
N GLU A 48 2.06 -14.34 12.27
CA GLU A 48 1.23 -13.66 13.27
C GLU A 48 2.05 -12.82 14.25
N GLY A 49 3.26 -13.25 14.58
CA GLY A 49 4.11 -12.53 15.52
C GLY A 49 4.62 -11.22 14.95
N ILE A 50 5.05 -11.22 13.69
CA ILE A 50 5.48 -10.02 12.98
C ILE A 50 4.28 -9.07 12.80
N LEU A 51 3.13 -9.58 12.35
CA LEU A 51 1.92 -8.78 12.14
C LEU A 51 1.41 -8.15 13.45
N ASN A 52 1.38 -8.91 14.56
CA ASN A 52 1.00 -8.39 15.87
C ASN A 52 1.97 -7.29 16.35
N SER A 53 3.27 -7.46 16.15
CA SER A 53 4.27 -6.45 16.53
C SER A 53 4.13 -5.17 15.71
N LEU A 54 3.88 -5.29 14.40
CA LEU A 54 3.70 -4.14 13.50
C LEU A 54 2.42 -3.37 13.80
N LEU A 55 1.28 -4.05 13.85
CA LEU A 55 0.00 -3.41 14.20
C LEU A 55 0.05 -2.84 15.61
N GLY A 56 0.63 -3.56 16.56
CA GLY A 56 0.80 -3.09 17.92
C GLY A 56 1.63 -1.83 18.00
N GLY A 57 2.72 -1.78 17.24
CA GLY A 57 3.57 -0.60 17.14
C GLY A 57 2.85 0.58 16.48
N LEU A 58 2.18 0.37 15.34
CA LEU A 58 1.40 1.41 14.66
C LEU A 58 0.29 1.99 15.55
N LEU A 59 -0.35 1.13 16.34
CA LEU A 59 -1.45 1.51 17.21
C LEU A 59 -1.01 1.94 18.62
N GLY A 60 0.29 1.89 18.93
CA GLY A 60 0.82 2.22 20.26
C GLY A 60 0.27 1.32 21.38
N THR A 61 -0.09 0.06 21.06
CA THR A 61 -0.70 -0.88 22.00
C THR A 61 -0.28 -2.32 21.67
N THR A 62 -0.62 -3.28 22.54
CA THR A 62 -0.34 -4.69 22.29
C THR A 62 -1.48 -5.33 21.49
N VAL A 63 -1.17 -5.83 20.30
CA VAL A 63 -2.09 -6.64 19.49
C VAL A 63 -1.73 -8.11 19.68
N SER A 64 -2.74 -8.96 19.79
CA SER A 64 -2.59 -10.41 19.93
C SER A 64 -3.70 -11.12 19.15
N LEU A 65 -3.52 -11.21 17.84
CA LEU A 65 -4.36 -11.96 16.93
C LEU A 65 -3.66 -13.25 16.52
N LYS A 66 -4.43 -14.29 16.24
CA LYS A 66 -3.92 -15.56 15.71
C LYS A 66 -3.81 -15.50 14.18
N LEU A 67 -3.02 -16.39 13.61
CA LEU A 67 -2.88 -16.51 12.15
C LEU A 67 -4.24 -16.66 11.44
N MET A 68 -5.16 -17.43 11.99
CA MET A 68 -6.51 -17.61 11.45
C MET A 68 -7.34 -16.32 11.47
N ASP A 69 -7.12 -15.45 12.45
CA ASP A 69 -7.79 -14.14 12.53
C ASP A 69 -7.33 -13.26 11.38
N TYR A 70 -6.02 -13.21 11.11
CA TYR A 70 -5.47 -12.49 9.97
C TYR A 70 -5.98 -13.03 8.63
N GLN A 71 -6.03 -14.36 8.48
CA GLN A 71 -6.60 -15.00 7.28
C GLN A 71 -8.07 -14.60 7.08
N GLY A 72 -8.84 -14.55 8.16
CA GLY A 72 -10.24 -14.09 8.13
C GLY A 72 -10.38 -12.63 7.72
N LEU A 73 -9.53 -11.74 8.26
CA LEU A 73 -9.51 -10.30 7.91
C LEU A 73 -9.13 -10.08 6.44
N VAL A 74 -8.16 -10.84 5.94
CA VAL A 74 -7.68 -10.76 4.54
C VAL A 74 -8.72 -11.26 3.55
N ALA A 75 -9.45 -12.31 3.91
CA ALA A 75 -10.48 -12.88 3.04
C ALA A 75 -11.79 -12.06 3.03
N ALA A 76 -11.94 -11.10 3.93
CA ALA A 76 -13.15 -10.30 4.07
C ALA A 76 -13.08 -9.01 3.25
N ASP A 77 -14.16 -8.73 2.54
CA ASP A 77 -14.39 -7.48 1.83
C ASP A 77 -15.59 -6.75 2.42
N VAL A 78 -15.55 -5.42 2.40
CA VAL A 78 -16.67 -4.54 2.77
C VAL A 78 -16.90 -3.46 1.72
N ASN A 79 -18.10 -2.88 1.69
CA ASN A 79 -18.33 -1.67 0.93
C ASN A 79 -17.88 -0.46 1.78
N ALA A 80 -16.87 0.26 1.34
CA ALA A 80 -16.32 1.42 2.05
C ALA A 80 -17.35 2.52 2.28
N LEU A 81 -18.37 2.67 1.41
CA LEU A 81 -19.48 3.61 1.65
C LEU A 81 -20.28 3.24 2.89
N HIS A 82 -20.56 1.95 3.11
CA HIS A 82 -21.28 1.52 4.31
C HIS A 82 -20.48 1.80 5.59
N VAL A 83 -19.13 1.76 5.52
CA VAL A 83 -18.26 2.17 6.64
C VAL A 83 -18.44 3.66 6.93
N VAL A 84 -18.44 4.52 5.90
CA VAL A 84 -18.65 5.96 6.05
C VAL A 84 -20.05 6.26 6.59
N GLU A 85 -21.09 5.56 6.12
CA GLU A 85 -22.47 5.69 6.60
C GLU A 85 -22.62 5.27 8.07
N ALA A 86 -21.98 4.16 8.46
CA ALA A 86 -21.95 3.72 9.86
C ALA A 86 -21.27 4.75 10.76
N LEU A 87 -20.16 5.35 10.30
CA LEU A 87 -19.48 6.45 11.00
C LEU A 87 -20.36 7.69 11.09
N ALA A 88 -21.06 8.06 10.03
CA ALA A 88 -21.97 9.19 10.03
C ALA A 88 -23.04 9.08 11.13
N ILE A 89 -23.56 7.88 11.33
CA ILE A 89 -24.52 7.58 12.41
C ILE A 89 -23.87 7.80 13.78
N ASP A 90 -22.67 7.25 13.99
CA ASP A 90 -21.95 7.34 15.26
C ASP A 90 -21.54 8.78 15.60
N LEU A 91 -21.17 9.56 14.57
CA LEU A 91 -20.78 10.97 14.68
C LEU A 91 -21.97 11.93 14.67
N LYS A 92 -23.20 11.45 14.48
CA LYS A 92 -24.44 12.25 14.32
C LYS A 92 -24.38 13.23 13.15
N LEU A 93 -23.73 12.83 12.06
CA LEU A 93 -23.56 13.61 10.81
C LEU A 93 -24.46 13.11 9.68
N THR A 94 -25.59 12.49 9.99
CA THR A 94 -26.48 11.85 8.99
C THR A 94 -27.14 12.82 8.01
N ALA A 95 -27.23 14.10 8.35
CA ALA A 95 -27.74 15.15 7.45
C ALA A 95 -26.62 15.81 6.59
N GLY A 96 -25.36 15.39 6.74
CA GLY A 96 -24.21 15.93 6.02
C GLY A 96 -23.96 15.19 4.70
N THR A 97 -22.83 15.56 4.07
CA THR A 97 -22.29 14.89 2.89
C THR A 97 -21.29 13.81 3.28
N TYR A 98 -20.95 12.91 2.35
CA TYR A 98 -19.86 11.96 2.58
C TYR A 98 -18.54 12.70 2.88
N LYS A 99 -18.30 13.86 2.26
CA LYS A 99 -17.13 14.70 2.47
C LYS A 99 -16.99 15.19 3.92
N ASP A 100 -18.11 15.52 4.57
CA ASP A 100 -18.11 15.98 5.96
C ASP A 100 -17.61 14.86 6.88
N VAL A 101 -18.03 13.61 6.64
CA VAL A 101 -17.57 12.46 7.41
C VAL A 101 -16.09 12.14 7.12
N LEU A 102 -15.69 12.15 5.84
CA LEU A 102 -14.29 11.86 5.43
C LEU A 102 -13.30 12.82 6.08
N LYS A 103 -13.67 14.10 6.24
CA LYS A 103 -12.82 15.16 6.83
C LYS A 103 -12.85 15.20 8.35
N THR A 104 -13.82 14.54 8.97
CA THR A 104 -13.94 14.52 10.42
C THR A 104 -12.83 13.67 11.03
N GLU A 105 -12.11 14.23 12.01
CA GLU A 105 -11.13 13.47 12.79
C GLU A 105 -11.84 12.45 13.68
N ILE A 106 -11.45 11.18 13.55
CA ILE A 106 -12.00 10.06 14.31
C ILE A 106 -10.88 9.29 15.00
N THR A 107 -11.23 8.54 16.04
CA THR A 107 -10.30 7.58 16.63
C THR A 107 -10.26 6.28 15.83
N TYR A 108 -9.14 5.57 15.90
CA TYR A 108 -9.03 4.25 15.27
C TYR A 108 -10.10 3.27 15.83
N GLY A 109 -10.45 3.38 17.11
CA GLY A 109 -11.53 2.60 17.71
C GLY A 109 -12.91 2.89 17.11
N GLN A 110 -13.23 4.17 16.83
CA GLN A 110 -14.48 4.55 16.13
C GLN A 110 -14.50 3.97 14.71
N PHE A 111 -13.38 3.99 14.01
CA PHE A 111 -13.26 3.36 12.71
C PHE A 111 -13.51 1.85 12.76
N LEU A 112 -12.91 1.14 13.72
CA LEU A 112 -13.16 -0.30 13.91
C LEU A 112 -14.63 -0.60 14.25
N ASN A 113 -15.25 0.21 15.11
CA ASN A 113 -16.66 0.08 15.44
C ASN A 113 -17.55 0.22 14.19
N ALA A 114 -17.26 1.20 13.33
CA ALA A 114 -17.99 1.37 12.07
C ALA A 114 -17.84 0.16 11.15
N LEU A 115 -16.61 -0.39 11.03
CA LEU A 115 -16.38 -1.61 10.28
C LEU A 115 -17.23 -2.79 10.78
N THR A 116 -17.39 -2.96 12.10
CA THR A 116 -18.22 -4.04 12.66
C THR A 116 -19.71 -3.93 12.32
N LYS A 117 -20.17 -2.73 11.98
CA LYS A 117 -21.57 -2.43 11.66
C LYS A 117 -21.89 -2.55 10.17
N THR A 118 -20.88 -2.77 9.32
CA THR A 118 -21.08 -2.91 7.87
C THR A 118 -21.85 -4.18 7.54
N THR A 119 -22.82 -4.06 6.63
CA THR A 119 -23.60 -5.19 6.14
C THR A 119 -22.75 -6.16 5.32
N GLY A 120 -23.01 -7.47 5.48
CA GLY A 120 -22.32 -8.51 4.74
C GLY A 120 -21.04 -9.04 5.40
N LEU A 121 -20.61 -8.45 6.51
CA LEU A 121 -19.45 -8.95 7.25
C LEU A 121 -19.78 -10.24 8.00
N GLN A 122 -18.91 -11.25 7.87
CA GLN A 122 -19.11 -12.51 8.59
C GLN A 122 -18.97 -12.33 10.12
N PRO A 123 -19.76 -13.03 10.97
CA PRO A 123 -19.71 -12.87 12.41
C PRO A 123 -18.33 -13.12 13.02
N ALA A 124 -17.56 -14.06 12.47
CA ALA A 124 -16.18 -14.34 12.92
C ALA A 124 -15.30 -13.09 12.75
N VAL A 125 -15.35 -12.44 11.58
CA VAL A 125 -14.57 -11.23 11.29
C VAL A 125 -15.03 -10.06 12.17
N ALA A 126 -16.34 -9.90 12.38
CA ALA A 126 -16.87 -8.88 13.27
C ALA A 126 -16.37 -9.07 14.72
N ASN A 127 -16.21 -10.30 15.21
CA ASN A 127 -15.67 -10.60 16.53
C ASN A 127 -14.16 -10.24 16.63
N ILE A 128 -13.39 -10.50 15.58
CA ILE A 128 -11.98 -10.10 15.51
C ILE A 128 -11.88 -8.55 15.57
N LEU A 129 -12.68 -7.84 14.79
CA LEU A 129 -12.72 -6.38 14.80
C LEU A 129 -13.10 -5.81 16.17
N LYS A 130 -14.09 -6.40 16.87
CA LYS A 130 -14.44 -6.01 18.25
C LYS A 130 -13.31 -6.23 19.25
N THR A 131 -12.52 -7.28 19.06
CA THR A 131 -11.33 -7.55 19.89
C THR A 131 -10.26 -6.49 19.65
N LEU A 132 -10.01 -6.14 18.40
CA LEU A 132 -9.11 -5.05 18.02
C LEU A 132 -9.61 -3.69 18.53
N GLU A 133 -10.90 -3.40 18.43
CA GLU A 133 -11.53 -2.17 18.94
C GLU A 133 -11.26 -1.98 20.44
N LYS A 134 -11.49 -3.01 21.25
CA LYS A 134 -11.21 -2.97 22.70
C LYS A 134 -9.75 -2.64 22.99
N THR A 135 -8.85 -3.13 22.16
CA THR A 135 -7.42 -2.89 22.27
C THR A 135 -7.06 -1.49 21.81
N ALA A 136 -7.59 -1.06 20.68
CA ALA A 136 -7.36 0.25 20.06
C ALA A 136 -7.94 1.41 20.88
N ASN A 137 -9.04 1.19 21.61
CA ASN A 137 -9.63 2.20 22.50
C ASN A 137 -8.72 2.58 23.70
N LYS A 138 -7.64 1.81 23.91
CA LYS A 138 -6.60 2.16 24.89
C LYS A 138 -5.56 3.14 24.33
N SER A 139 -5.51 3.27 23.00
CA SER A 139 -4.67 4.23 22.31
C SER A 139 -5.49 5.43 21.85
N ASN A 140 -4.85 6.59 21.75
CA ASN A 140 -5.54 7.82 21.32
C ASN A 140 -5.18 8.17 19.87
N ILE A 141 -5.04 7.15 19.01
CA ILE A 141 -4.70 7.32 17.60
C ILE A 141 -5.90 7.89 16.86
N LYS A 142 -5.68 8.97 16.16
CA LYS A 142 -6.66 9.70 15.38
C LYS A 142 -6.27 9.70 13.91
N LEU A 143 -7.28 9.70 13.04
CA LEU A 143 -7.11 9.73 11.59
C LEU A 143 -8.32 10.42 10.95
N LYS A 144 -8.16 10.79 9.68
CA LYS A 144 -9.25 11.21 8.80
C LYS A 144 -9.40 10.20 7.68
N LEU A 145 -10.65 9.85 7.35
CA LEU A 145 -10.88 8.86 6.28
C LEU A 145 -10.48 9.38 4.89
N GLU A 146 -10.41 10.69 4.67
CA GLU A 146 -9.92 11.27 3.40
C GLU A 146 -8.46 10.87 3.09
N GLU A 147 -7.68 10.48 4.09
CA GLU A 147 -6.29 10.01 3.94
C GLU A 147 -6.22 8.60 3.32
N ILE A 148 -7.28 7.81 3.45
CA ILE A 148 -7.31 6.41 2.97
C ILE A 148 -8.34 6.16 1.87
N LEU A 149 -9.34 7.03 1.73
CA LEU A 149 -10.47 6.87 0.81
C LEU A 149 -10.81 8.19 0.12
N ASN A 150 -10.83 8.18 -1.21
CA ASN A 150 -11.31 9.28 -2.03
C ASN A 150 -12.57 8.85 -2.80
N LEU A 151 -13.71 9.44 -2.47
CA LEU A 151 -14.98 9.17 -3.15
C LEU A 151 -15.21 10.03 -4.40
N GLY A 152 -14.26 10.89 -4.77
CA GLY A 152 -14.32 11.75 -5.93
C GLY A 152 -15.63 12.55 -5.99
N PRO A 153 -16.33 12.57 -7.14
CA PRO A 153 -17.60 13.31 -7.29
C PRO A 153 -18.71 12.83 -6.35
N SER A 154 -18.61 11.63 -5.78
CA SER A 154 -19.59 11.12 -4.82
C SER A 154 -19.42 11.72 -3.42
N SER A 155 -18.30 12.37 -3.15
CA SER A 155 -18.04 13.00 -1.83
C SER A 155 -19.03 14.09 -1.47
N ASP A 156 -19.50 14.86 -2.44
CA ASP A 156 -20.43 15.99 -2.22
C ASP A 156 -21.90 15.55 -2.14
N LYS A 157 -22.21 14.25 -2.27
CA LYS A 157 -23.55 13.69 -2.13
C LYS A 157 -23.93 13.57 -0.66
N LEU A 158 -25.24 13.66 -0.37
CA LEU A 158 -25.78 13.42 0.96
C LEU A 158 -25.57 11.97 1.39
N ILE A 159 -25.31 11.76 2.67
CA ILE A 159 -25.18 10.44 3.28
C ILE A 159 -26.46 9.65 3.07
N GLY A 160 -26.33 8.36 2.71
CA GLY A 160 -27.47 7.49 2.39
C GLY A 160 -28.04 7.66 0.97
N SER A 161 -27.61 8.68 0.22
CA SER A 161 -27.95 8.82 -1.21
C SER A 161 -27.06 8.01 -2.13
N GLY A 162 -26.18 7.18 -1.56
CA GLY A 162 -25.19 6.38 -2.26
C GLY A 162 -25.82 5.35 -3.19
N GLU A 163 -26.14 5.78 -4.38
CA GLU A 163 -26.68 5.06 -5.51
C GLU A 163 -25.97 3.72 -5.76
N ASN A 164 -26.18 2.69 -4.96
CA ASN A 164 -25.64 1.33 -5.18
C ASN A 164 -24.17 1.27 -5.65
N LEU A 165 -23.35 2.30 -5.42
CA LEU A 165 -21.94 2.33 -5.80
C LEU A 165 -21.20 1.30 -4.93
N LYS A 166 -20.57 0.33 -5.58
CA LYS A 166 -19.82 -0.71 -4.90
C LYS A 166 -18.35 -0.28 -4.80
N VAL A 167 -18.01 0.37 -3.72
CA VAL A 167 -16.60 0.70 -3.38
C VAL A 167 -16.07 -0.42 -2.48
N THR A 168 -15.81 -1.58 -3.08
CA THR A 168 -15.35 -2.76 -2.34
C THR A 168 -13.89 -2.59 -1.93
N ALA A 169 -13.61 -2.77 -0.66
CA ALA A 169 -12.27 -2.75 -0.08
C ALA A 169 -12.05 -3.97 0.82
N GLY A 170 -10.83 -4.50 0.84
CA GLY A 170 -10.43 -5.54 1.79
C GLY A 170 -10.44 -5.00 3.21
N VAL A 171 -10.99 -5.76 4.15
CA VAL A 171 -11.02 -5.36 5.57
C VAL A 171 -9.61 -5.15 6.10
N PHE A 172 -8.69 -6.07 5.81
CA PHE A 172 -7.30 -5.97 6.24
C PHE A 172 -6.59 -4.75 5.64
N ASP A 173 -6.84 -4.45 4.35
CA ASP A 173 -6.27 -3.29 3.67
C ASP A 173 -6.73 -1.97 4.32
N LEU A 174 -8.02 -1.88 4.65
CA LEU A 174 -8.58 -0.71 5.35
C LEU A 174 -8.01 -0.56 6.76
N LEU A 175 -7.83 -1.67 7.49
CA LEU A 175 -7.22 -1.68 8.83
C LEU A 175 -5.80 -1.13 8.79
N ASN A 176 -5.00 -1.62 7.86
CA ASN A 176 -3.61 -1.21 7.72
C ASN A 176 -3.50 0.24 7.25
N ALA A 177 -4.26 0.63 6.23
CA ALA A 177 -4.28 2.01 5.75
C ALA A 177 -4.66 2.99 6.86
N ALA A 178 -5.67 2.64 7.68
CA ALA A 178 -6.08 3.46 8.82
C ALA A 178 -5.04 3.49 9.95
N ALA A 179 -4.33 2.38 10.20
CA ALA A 179 -3.26 2.34 11.20
C ALA A 179 -2.06 3.19 10.76
N VAL A 180 -1.71 3.13 9.47
CA VAL A 180 -0.64 3.94 8.86
C VAL A 180 -1.00 5.42 8.91
N ALA A 181 -2.21 5.80 8.47
CA ALA A 181 -2.69 7.18 8.51
C ALA A 181 -2.68 7.73 9.95
N GLY A 182 -3.21 6.95 10.90
CA GLY A 182 -3.24 7.35 12.31
C GLY A 182 -1.87 7.43 12.99
N ASN A 183 -0.84 6.77 12.44
CA ASN A 183 0.53 6.90 12.92
C ASN A 183 1.18 8.26 12.56
N GLY A 184 0.64 8.99 11.58
CA GLY A 184 1.05 10.35 11.23
C GLY A 184 2.50 10.49 10.76
N GLY A 185 3.05 9.46 10.07
CA GLY A 185 4.42 9.48 9.56
C GLY A 185 5.51 9.34 10.66
N ASN A 186 5.14 8.97 11.89
CA ASN A 186 6.11 8.79 12.97
C ASN A 186 7.00 7.57 12.73
N GLN A 187 8.25 7.70 13.17
CA GLN A 187 9.17 6.56 13.20
C GLN A 187 8.73 5.53 14.25
N LEU A 188 8.76 4.28 13.88
CA LEU A 188 8.38 3.17 14.71
C LEU A 188 9.59 2.28 15.00
N ALA A 189 9.93 2.12 16.27
CA ALA A 189 10.94 1.16 16.69
C ALA A 189 10.27 -0.14 17.12
N LEU A 190 10.60 -1.22 16.42
CA LEU A 190 10.04 -2.55 16.66
C LEU A 190 11.11 -3.48 17.23
N ASN A 191 10.75 -4.24 18.24
CA ASN A 191 11.57 -5.32 18.77
C ASN A 191 10.91 -6.65 18.43
N LEU A 192 11.47 -7.36 17.44
CA LEU A 192 10.92 -8.59 16.89
C LEU A 192 11.62 -9.86 17.43
N ASN A 193 12.42 -9.74 18.49
CA ASN A 193 13.30 -10.79 19.00
C ASN A 193 12.64 -12.15 19.23
N ALA A 194 11.35 -12.17 19.58
CA ALA A 194 10.64 -13.43 19.87
C ALA A 194 9.93 -14.04 18.66
N ASN A 195 9.91 -13.34 17.51
CA ASN A 195 8.96 -13.64 16.45
C ASN A 195 9.60 -14.17 15.16
N VAL A 196 10.93 -14.23 15.08
CA VAL A 196 11.61 -14.70 13.87
C VAL A 196 12.44 -15.93 14.21
N LEU A 197 11.96 -17.10 13.78
CA LEU A 197 12.63 -18.39 13.99
C LEU A 197 14.02 -18.41 13.31
N GLY A 198 15.03 -18.83 14.06
CA GLY A 198 16.41 -18.98 13.55
C GLY A 198 17.28 -17.72 13.64
N LEU A 199 16.76 -16.61 14.18
CA LEU A 199 17.53 -15.39 14.43
C LEU A 199 17.68 -15.11 15.92
N ALA A 200 18.88 -14.72 16.36
CA ALA A 200 19.16 -14.47 17.78
C ALA A 200 18.49 -13.17 18.28
N SER A 201 18.52 -12.14 17.47
CA SER A 201 17.77 -10.90 17.75
C SER A 201 17.49 -10.13 16.46
N VAL A 202 16.32 -9.50 16.39
CA VAL A 202 15.92 -8.62 15.30
C VAL A 202 15.40 -7.31 15.87
N LYS A 203 16.06 -6.22 15.52
CA LYS A 203 15.58 -4.87 15.80
C LYS A 203 15.24 -4.18 14.48
N ALA A 204 14.09 -3.56 14.40
CA ALA A 204 13.67 -2.84 13.21
C ALA A 204 13.28 -1.40 13.57
N THR A 205 13.67 -0.47 12.73
CA THR A 205 13.19 0.92 12.74
C THR A 205 12.49 1.18 11.42
N LEU A 206 11.25 1.57 11.49
CA LEU A 206 10.37 1.78 10.36
C LEU A 206 9.95 3.25 10.32
N ALA A 207 10.07 3.88 9.17
CA ALA A 207 9.42 5.15 8.87
C ALA A 207 8.49 4.97 7.68
N ILE A 208 7.28 5.46 7.82
CA ILE A 208 6.26 5.43 6.79
C ILE A 208 6.05 6.87 6.35
N GLY A 209 6.29 7.16 5.07
CA GLY A 209 5.94 8.43 4.47
C GLY A 209 4.45 8.43 4.19
N GLU A 210 3.83 9.57 4.43
CA GLU A 210 2.44 9.76 4.01
C GLU A 210 2.34 9.53 2.50
N PRO A 211 1.27 8.85 2.01
CA PRO A 211 0.91 8.99 0.61
C PRO A 211 0.74 10.50 0.36
N PRO A 212 1.14 11.04 -0.80
CA PRO A 212 0.92 12.45 -1.11
C PRO A 212 -0.54 12.80 -0.81
N ILE A 213 -0.76 13.87 -0.05
CA ILE A 213 -2.00 14.26 0.65
C ILE A 213 -3.32 14.13 -0.16
N GLU A 214 -3.27 13.89 -1.46
CA GLU A 214 -4.43 13.81 -2.34
C GLU A 214 -4.57 12.48 -3.10
N THR A 215 -3.79 11.46 -2.76
CA THR A 215 -3.79 10.20 -3.52
C THR A 215 -3.84 8.97 -2.60
N PRO A 216 -5.01 8.66 -2.01
CA PRO A 216 -5.20 7.47 -1.19
C PRO A 216 -5.05 6.18 -2.01
N SER A 217 -4.97 5.04 -1.34
CA SER A 217 -4.84 3.72 -1.99
C SER A 217 -6.14 3.22 -2.64
N LEU A 218 -7.29 3.83 -2.31
CA LEU A 218 -8.62 3.52 -2.84
C LEU A 218 -9.31 4.81 -3.27
N ALA A 219 -9.75 4.87 -4.52
CA ALA A 219 -10.46 6.03 -5.04
C ALA A 219 -11.61 5.67 -5.98
N VAL A 220 -12.57 6.61 -6.05
CA VAL A 220 -13.64 6.66 -7.04
C VAL A 220 -13.44 7.90 -7.90
N GLY A 221 -13.33 7.75 -9.21
CA GLY A 221 -13.13 8.91 -10.06
C GLY A 221 -13.22 8.63 -11.55
N GLY A 222 -13.05 9.70 -12.32
CA GLY A 222 -12.97 9.66 -13.78
C GLY A 222 -11.55 9.46 -14.29
N GLN A 223 -11.38 9.59 -15.60
CA GLN A 223 -10.08 9.54 -16.25
C GLN A 223 -9.09 10.53 -15.58
N GLY A 224 -7.88 10.07 -15.33
CA GLY A 224 -6.82 10.84 -14.67
C GLY A 224 -6.76 10.69 -13.15
N THR A 225 -7.76 10.05 -12.51
CA THR A 225 -7.72 9.74 -11.07
C THR A 225 -6.54 8.82 -10.76
N ILE A 226 -5.81 9.11 -9.69
CA ILE A 226 -4.61 8.41 -9.28
C ILE A 226 -4.81 7.84 -7.86
N VAL A 227 -4.33 6.63 -7.64
CA VAL A 227 -4.16 6.03 -6.33
C VAL A 227 -2.70 5.61 -6.14
N ARG A 228 -2.20 5.65 -4.90
CA ARG A 228 -0.81 5.32 -4.56
C ARG A 228 -0.73 4.53 -3.27
N THR A 229 0.31 3.69 -3.17
CA THR A 229 0.72 3.11 -1.89
C THR A 229 1.60 4.09 -1.11
N ALA A 230 1.80 3.83 0.18
CA ALA A 230 2.72 4.64 0.99
C ALA A 230 4.18 4.42 0.57
N GLN A 231 5.02 5.45 0.71
CA GLN A 231 6.47 5.31 0.67
C GLN A 231 6.98 4.84 2.04
N THR A 232 8.01 4.00 2.04
CA THR A 232 8.45 3.34 3.28
C THR A 232 9.96 3.28 3.35
N ARG A 233 10.52 3.55 4.54
CA ARG A 233 11.92 3.33 4.90
C ARG A 233 12.00 2.40 6.09
N LEU A 234 12.79 1.34 5.95
CA LEU A 234 12.96 0.31 6.96
C LEU A 234 14.44 0.06 7.20
N ALA A 235 14.89 0.20 8.43
CA ALA A 235 16.18 -0.31 8.88
C ALA A 235 15.94 -1.54 9.76
N VAL A 236 16.55 -2.64 9.42
CA VAL A 236 16.48 -3.91 10.16
C VAL A 236 17.88 -4.30 10.56
N ASN A 237 18.10 -4.50 11.84
CA ASN A 237 19.35 -5.04 12.35
C ASN A 237 19.14 -6.49 12.82
N VAL A 238 19.72 -7.44 12.13
CA VAL A 238 19.68 -8.87 12.45
C VAL A 238 20.99 -9.28 13.08
N VAL A 239 20.93 -9.87 14.27
CA VAL A 239 22.09 -10.45 14.94
C VAL A 239 21.96 -11.96 14.97
N VAL A 240 22.99 -12.65 14.50
CA VAL A 240 23.09 -14.11 14.53
C VAL A 240 24.23 -14.51 15.44
N ASP A 241 23.92 -15.34 16.43
CA ASP A 241 24.88 -15.78 17.44
C ASP A 241 25.42 -17.19 17.15
N GLY A 242 26.66 -17.44 17.59
CA GLY A 242 27.15 -18.79 17.82
C GLY A 242 27.55 -19.59 16.58
N LEU A 243 27.90 -18.94 15.49
CA LEU A 243 28.28 -19.62 14.25
C LEU A 243 29.65 -20.27 14.36
N GLN A 244 29.65 -21.62 14.44
CA GLN A 244 30.91 -22.41 14.55
C GLN A 244 31.87 -22.15 13.39
N ALA A 245 31.38 -21.85 12.19
CA ALA A 245 32.18 -21.56 11.00
C ALA A 245 33.07 -20.32 11.14
N ILE A 246 32.79 -19.42 12.06
CA ILE A 246 33.60 -18.23 12.39
C ILE A 246 33.94 -18.19 13.89
N ALA A 247 34.34 -19.35 14.43
CA ALA A 247 34.75 -19.47 15.84
C ALA A 247 33.72 -19.00 16.89
N GLY A 248 32.42 -19.17 16.62
CA GLY A 248 31.34 -18.79 17.53
C GLY A 248 31.07 -17.28 17.63
N LEU A 249 31.64 -16.48 16.72
CA LEU A 249 31.45 -15.04 16.72
C LEU A 249 30.03 -14.63 16.32
N LYS A 250 29.61 -13.45 16.78
CA LYS A 250 28.34 -12.85 16.38
C LYS A 250 28.47 -12.18 15.02
N VAL A 251 27.43 -12.36 14.19
CA VAL A 251 27.28 -11.67 12.91
C VAL A 251 26.16 -10.65 13.03
N ASN A 252 26.45 -9.43 12.68
CA ASN A 252 25.50 -8.32 12.65
C ASN A 252 25.20 -7.97 11.20
N ILE A 253 23.91 -7.99 10.82
CA ILE A 253 23.45 -7.77 9.45
C ILE A 253 22.50 -6.58 9.47
N PRO A 254 22.99 -5.35 9.36
CA PRO A 254 22.16 -4.19 9.23
C PRO A 254 21.70 -4.05 7.78
N LEU A 255 20.40 -4.06 7.59
CA LEU A 255 19.72 -3.90 6.31
C LEU A 255 18.95 -2.60 6.29
N TYR A 256 19.04 -1.90 5.19
CA TYR A 256 18.20 -0.76 4.85
C TYR A 256 17.37 -1.09 3.63
N VAL A 257 16.08 -0.74 3.69
CA VAL A 257 15.14 -0.90 2.58
C VAL A 257 14.34 0.38 2.44
N GLU A 258 14.38 1.00 1.29
CA GLU A 258 13.48 2.08 0.91
C GLU A 258 12.61 1.61 -0.24
N VAL A 259 11.30 1.76 -0.11
CA VAL A 259 10.34 1.43 -1.16
C VAL A 259 9.55 2.68 -1.49
N ALA A 260 9.68 3.14 -2.74
CA ALA A 260 8.85 4.21 -3.26
C ALA A 260 7.41 3.71 -3.48
N HIS A 261 6.46 4.64 -3.53
CA HIS A 261 5.06 4.31 -3.78
C HIS A 261 4.86 3.65 -5.15
N ALA A 262 3.95 2.66 -5.21
CA ALA A 262 3.36 2.23 -6.47
C ALA A 262 2.23 3.19 -6.86
N GLU A 263 2.09 3.48 -8.14
CA GLU A 263 1.04 4.37 -8.67
C GLU A 263 0.14 3.60 -9.63
N ALA A 264 -1.17 3.77 -9.48
CA ALA A 264 -2.16 3.34 -10.47
C ALA A 264 -3.01 4.55 -10.89
N ARG A 265 -3.06 4.80 -12.20
CA ARG A 265 -3.80 5.91 -12.82
C ARG A 265 -4.92 5.39 -13.69
N LEU A 266 -6.11 5.89 -13.51
CA LEU A 266 -7.25 5.60 -14.37
C LEU A 266 -7.01 6.23 -15.75
N ALA A 267 -6.67 5.40 -16.75
CA ALA A 267 -6.30 5.87 -18.08
C ALA A 267 -7.52 6.10 -18.96
N ASP A 268 -8.50 5.19 -18.95
CA ASP A 268 -9.70 5.31 -19.78
C ASP A 268 -10.87 4.49 -19.22
N ILE A 269 -12.10 4.95 -19.48
CA ILE A 269 -13.34 4.25 -19.20
C ILE A 269 -14.14 4.18 -20.50
N ARG A 270 -14.29 2.99 -21.06
CA ARG A 270 -15.10 2.74 -22.25
C ARG A 270 -16.42 2.11 -21.85
N CYS A 271 -17.51 2.80 -22.14
CA CYS A 271 -18.87 2.36 -21.87
C CYS A 271 -19.44 1.65 -23.08
N THR A 272 -20.01 0.46 -22.88
CA THR A 272 -20.55 -0.40 -23.96
C THR A 272 -22.08 -0.42 -24.02
N GLY A 273 -22.77 0.43 -23.26
CA GLY A 273 -24.23 0.46 -23.12
C GLY A 273 -24.72 -0.38 -21.94
N GLY A 274 -25.95 -0.11 -21.48
CA GLY A 274 -26.54 -0.82 -20.34
C GLY A 274 -25.81 -0.63 -19.00
N GLY A 275 -25.00 0.43 -18.85
CA GLY A 275 -24.24 0.67 -17.63
C GLY A 275 -22.94 -0.14 -17.52
N GLN A 276 -22.65 -1.00 -18.49
CA GLN A 276 -21.44 -1.81 -18.52
C GLN A 276 -20.25 -1.06 -19.12
N GLY A 277 -19.04 -1.42 -18.70
CA GLY A 277 -17.84 -0.77 -19.20
C GLY A 277 -16.58 -1.60 -19.08
N THR A 278 -15.54 -1.10 -19.74
CA THR A 278 -14.17 -1.57 -19.63
C THR A 278 -13.32 -0.44 -19.08
N VAL A 279 -12.45 -0.76 -18.14
CA VAL A 279 -11.60 0.21 -17.45
C VAL A 279 -10.13 -0.11 -17.73
N ASP A 280 -9.40 0.87 -18.22
CA ASP A 280 -7.96 0.81 -18.42
C ASP A 280 -7.26 1.56 -17.28
N VAL A 281 -6.30 0.90 -16.65
CA VAL A 281 -5.47 1.46 -15.59
C VAL A 281 -4.00 1.37 -15.98
N GLU A 282 -3.30 2.48 -15.97
CA GLU A 282 -1.84 2.53 -16.10
C GLU A 282 -1.22 2.37 -14.72
N VAL A 283 -0.28 1.45 -14.60
CA VAL A 283 0.33 1.09 -13.32
C VAL A 283 1.84 1.22 -13.40
N VAL A 284 2.44 1.85 -12.40
CA VAL A 284 3.88 1.89 -12.17
C VAL A 284 4.15 1.21 -10.83
N PRO A 285 4.94 0.12 -10.79
CA PRO A 285 5.28 -0.52 -9.53
C PRO A 285 6.21 0.35 -8.70
N GLY A 286 6.17 0.17 -7.38
CA GLY A 286 7.11 0.80 -6.47
C GLY A 286 8.53 0.31 -6.72
N VAL A 287 9.48 1.22 -6.85
CA VAL A 287 10.91 0.90 -6.92
C VAL A 287 11.47 0.74 -5.53
N ALA A 288 12.48 -0.10 -5.37
CA ALA A 288 13.12 -0.32 -4.09
C ALA A 288 14.63 -0.09 -4.18
N GLU A 289 15.16 0.51 -3.13
CA GLU A 289 16.58 0.50 -2.80
C GLU A 289 16.78 -0.41 -1.59
N ILE A 290 17.73 -1.34 -1.69
CA ILE A 290 18.08 -2.26 -0.62
C ILE A 290 19.56 -2.21 -0.41
N ALA A 291 19.98 -1.93 0.81
CA ALA A 291 21.39 -1.85 1.18
C ALA A 291 21.68 -2.68 2.42
N LEU A 292 22.87 -3.27 2.46
CA LEU A 292 23.52 -3.75 3.66
C LEU A 292 24.48 -2.66 4.13
N GLY A 293 24.30 -2.18 5.34
CA GLY A 293 25.08 -1.09 5.89
C GLY A 293 24.33 -0.34 6.98
N ASN A 294 25.01 0.55 7.67
CA ASN A 294 24.40 1.43 8.68
C ASN A 294 23.72 2.61 7.99
N ALA A 295 22.40 2.67 8.05
CA ALA A 295 21.60 3.81 7.58
C ALA A 295 21.44 4.86 8.67
N ASP A 296 21.48 6.13 8.29
CA ASP A 296 21.18 7.24 9.19
C ASP A 296 19.66 7.31 9.47
N THR A 297 19.24 6.65 10.54
CA THR A 297 17.83 6.62 10.95
C THR A 297 17.27 7.98 11.36
N SER A 298 18.12 8.96 11.67
CA SER A 298 17.67 10.34 11.97
C SER A 298 17.05 11.05 10.75
N ALA A 299 17.40 10.57 9.53
CA ALA A 299 16.85 11.07 8.27
C ALA A 299 15.55 10.39 7.85
N PHE A 300 15.10 9.34 8.54
CA PHE A 300 13.99 8.49 8.09
C PHE A 300 12.66 9.23 7.97
N ALA A 301 12.34 10.11 8.91
CA ALA A 301 11.10 10.89 8.87
C ALA A 301 11.08 11.95 7.76
N ASN A 302 12.23 12.27 7.17
CA ASN A 302 12.33 13.26 6.10
C ASN A 302 12.62 12.57 4.76
N PHE A 303 11.58 12.21 4.02
CA PHE A 303 11.70 11.54 2.72
C PHE A 303 12.36 12.39 1.62
N GLY A 304 12.55 13.67 1.84
CA GLY A 304 13.37 14.55 0.96
C GLY A 304 14.87 14.48 1.22
N LYS A 305 15.31 13.76 2.29
CA LYS A 305 16.72 13.63 2.66
C LYS A 305 17.15 12.17 2.49
N ASP A 306 18.26 11.95 1.76
CA ASP A 306 18.86 10.64 1.61
C ASP A 306 19.46 10.15 2.95
N PRO A 307 18.99 8.99 3.51
CA PRO A 307 19.59 8.38 4.68
C PRO A 307 20.86 7.65 4.26
N ARG A 308 21.98 8.35 4.29
CA ARG A 308 23.30 7.82 3.91
C ARG A 308 23.55 6.45 4.52
N VAL A 309 23.79 5.46 3.66
CA VAL A 309 24.19 4.11 4.09
C VAL A 309 25.71 4.02 4.07
N THR A 310 26.28 3.67 5.21
CA THR A 310 27.74 3.52 5.38
C THR A 310 28.10 2.09 5.66
N LYS A 311 29.39 1.72 5.44
CA LYS A 311 29.88 0.38 5.79
C LYS A 311 29.59 0.05 7.25
N ALA A 312 29.05 -1.15 7.47
CA ALA A 312 28.71 -1.63 8.83
C ALA A 312 29.73 -2.65 9.32
N ALA A 313 29.92 -2.72 10.63
CA ALA A 313 30.63 -3.80 11.28
C ALA A 313 29.75 -5.06 11.25
N ILE A 314 30.06 -5.98 10.35
CA ILE A 314 29.37 -7.29 10.21
C ILE A 314 29.84 -8.24 11.30
N VAL A 315 31.15 -8.29 11.53
CA VAL A 315 31.79 -8.98 12.66
C VAL A 315 32.70 -8.00 13.35
N ASP A 316 32.55 -7.87 14.67
CA ASP A 316 33.43 -7.04 15.51
C ASP A 316 33.84 -7.84 16.74
N SER A 317 35.09 -8.25 16.76
CA SER A 317 35.68 -8.99 17.86
C SER A 317 37.16 -8.65 18.01
N ALA A 318 37.75 -9.04 19.15
CA ALA A 318 39.18 -8.87 19.39
C ALA A 318 40.08 -9.65 18.42
N LEU A 319 39.54 -10.65 17.69
CA LEU A 319 40.28 -11.52 16.81
C LEU A 319 40.05 -11.20 15.32
N LEU A 320 38.83 -10.79 14.97
CA LEU A 320 38.42 -10.61 13.59
C LEU A 320 37.45 -9.40 13.51
N ALA A 321 37.77 -8.49 12.61
CA ALA A 321 36.85 -7.39 12.26
C ALA A 321 36.53 -7.49 10.77
N ILE A 322 35.23 -7.53 10.45
CA ILE A 322 34.70 -7.51 9.09
C ILE A 322 33.73 -6.34 8.96
N ASN A 323 34.09 -5.38 8.12
CA ASN A 323 33.19 -4.32 7.72
C ASN A 323 32.69 -4.59 6.31
N GLY A 324 31.41 -4.28 6.04
CA GLY A 324 30.86 -4.51 4.73
C GLY A 324 29.73 -3.56 4.36
N SER A 325 29.52 -3.44 3.06
CA SER A 325 28.36 -2.77 2.47
C SER A 325 27.99 -3.45 1.16
N ALA A 326 26.71 -3.40 0.85
CA ALA A 326 26.16 -3.81 -0.44
C ALA A 326 24.97 -2.90 -0.78
N LEU A 327 24.71 -2.68 -2.06
CA LEU A 327 23.60 -1.88 -2.55
C LEU A 327 22.95 -2.57 -3.75
N ILE A 328 21.63 -2.59 -3.77
CA ILE A 328 20.82 -3.01 -4.91
C ILE A 328 19.74 -1.95 -5.15
N ASN A 329 19.63 -1.51 -6.39
CA ASN A 329 18.58 -0.61 -6.84
C ASN A 329 17.66 -1.35 -7.80
N ALA A 330 16.41 -1.57 -7.41
CA ALA A 330 15.35 -2.06 -8.29
C ALA A 330 14.63 -0.86 -8.92
N THR A 331 15.05 -0.47 -10.14
CA THR A 331 14.67 0.81 -10.76
C THR A 331 13.68 0.67 -11.92
N ASN A 332 13.05 -0.47 -12.13
CA ASN A 332 12.15 -0.64 -13.26
C ASN A 332 10.84 0.12 -13.08
N MET A 333 10.73 1.30 -13.70
CA MET A 333 9.56 2.18 -13.70
C MET A 333 8.69 2.03 -14.96
N THR A 334 8.73 0.89 -15.64
CA THR A 334 7.97 0.71 -16.88
C THR A 334 6.47 0.74 -16.58
N LYS A 335 5.77 1.71 -17.19
CA LYS A 335 4.32 1.79 -17.12
C LYS A 335 3.70 0.58 -17.81
N THR A 336 2.81 -0.10 -17.12
CA THR A 336 2.06 -1.24 -17.65
C THR A 336 0.58 -0.91 -17.65
N LYS A 337 -0.09 -1.16 -18.78
CA LYS A 337 -1.52 -0.98 -18.92
C LYS A 337 -2.25 -2.27 -18.55
N LEU A 338 -3.16 -2.17 -17.59
CA LEU A 338 -4.10 -3.22 -17.22
C LEU A 338 -5.50 -2.86 -17.69
N THR A 339 -6.15 -3.78 -18.41
CA THR A 339 -7.53 -3.62 -18.89
C THR A 339 -8.45 -4.51 -18.06
N PHE A 340 -9.47 -3.94 -17.45
CA PHE A 340 -10.50 -4.63 -16.68
C PHE A 340 -11.80 -4.67 -17.49
N THR A 341 -12.25 -5.86 -17.84
CA THR A 341 -13.56 -6.09 -18.49
C THR A 341 -14.67 -6.04 -17.46
N GLN A 342 -15.93 -5.95 -17.90
CA GLN A 342 -17.08 -6.00 -16.99
C GLN A 342 -17.09 -7.27 -16.13
N SER A 343 -16.67 -8.42 -16.70
CA SER A 343 -16.55 -9.67 -15.94
C SER A 343 -15.48 -9.59 -14.85
N ASP A 344 -14.32 -8.99 -15.16
CA ASP A 344 -13.26 -8.78 -14.16
C ASP A 344 -13.75 -7.88 -13.01
N ILE A 345 -14.50 -6.82 -13.35
CA ILE A 345 -15.06 -5.85 -12.37
C ILE A 345 -16.10 -6.53 -11.49
N THR A 346 -17.03 -7.29 -12.09
CA THR A 346 -18.10 -7.98 -11.34
C THR A 346 -17.54 -9.01 -10.37
N GLN A 347 -16.46 -9.71 -10.75
CA GLN A 347 -15.75 -10.67 -9.93
C GLN A 347 -14.74 -10.01 -8.97
N ALA A 348 -14.62 -8.69 -9.02
CA ALA A 348 -13.62 -7.91 -8.30
C ALA A 348 -12.20 -8.50 -8.47
N LYS A 349 -11.88 -8.92 -9.70
CA LYS A 349 -10.64 -9.61 -10.04
C LYS A 349 -9.43 -8.69 -9.83
N ILE A 350 -8.43 -9.23 -9.17
CA ILE A 350 -7.16 -8.54 -8.99
C ILE A 350 -6.26 -8.86 -10.19
N LYS A 351 -5.66 -7.82 -10.77
CA LYS A 351 -4.61 -7.94 -11.78
C LYS A 351 -3.32 -7.38 -11.22
N SER A 352 -2.27 -8.18 -11.32
CA SER A 352 -0.95 -7.84 -10.81
C SER A 352 -0.04 -7.48 -11.97
N ILE A 353 0.82 -6.49 -11.72
CA ILE A 353 2.03 -6.32 -12.51
C ILE A 353 3.21 -6.76 -11.65
N SER A 354 4.18 -7.40 -12.29
CA SER A 354 5.44 -7.77 -11.67
C SER A 354 6.57 -7.34 -12.59
N THR A 355 7.59 -6.71 -12.04
CA THR A 355 8.81 -6.45 -12.82
C THR A 355 9.50 -7.78 -13.09
N LYS A 356 10.01 -7.95 -14.30
CA LYS A 356 10.72 -9.20 -14.69
C LYS A 356 11.94 -9.51 -13.81
N ASP A 357 12.46 -8.50 -13.15
CA ASP A 357 13.54 -8.61 -12.17
C ASP A 357 12.98 -8.80 -10.76
N THR A 358 12.06 -9.76 -10.61
CA THR A 358 11.65 -10.21 -9.27
C THR A 358 12.90 -10.65 -8.52
N VAL A 359 13.29 -9.87 -7.53
CA VAL A 359 14.33 -10.23 -6.60
C VAL A 359 13.80 -11.42 -5.81
N THR A 360 14.03 -12.62 -6.34
CA THR A 360 13.53 -13.87 -5.76
C THR A 360 14.07 -14.10 -4.35
N THR A 361 15.21 -13.46 -4.05
CA THR A 361 15.76 -13.36 -2.71
C THR A 361 16.55 -12.06 -2.61
N LEU A 362 16.03 -11.07 -1.92
CA LEU A 362 16.66 -9.76 -1.75
C LEU A 362 18.03 -9.88 -1.12
N VAL A 363 18.13 -10.67 -0.06
CA VAL A 363 19.37 -10.87 0.69
C VAL A 363 20.42 -11.61 -0.16
N SER A 364 20.05 -12.63 -0.94
CA SER A 364 21.01 -13.33 -1.78
C SER A 364 21.62 -12.44 -2.88
N SER A 365 20.84 -11.50 -3.39
CA SER A 365 21.33 -10.51 -4.37
C SER A 365 22.25 -9.48 -3.72
N LEU A 366 21.97 -9.04 -2.48
CA LEU A 366 22.89 -8.21 -1.71
C LEU A 366 24.23 -8.90 -1.47
N LEU A 367 24.21 -10.18 -1.16
CA LEU A 367 25.43 -10.96 -0.91
C LEU A 367 26.35 -11.06 -2.12
N LYS A 368 25.80 -11.12 -3.34
CA LYS A 368 26.57 -11.11 -4.58
C LYS A 368 27.31 -9.79 -4.81
N ASN A 369 26.77 -8.69 -4.29
CA ASN A 369 27.31 -7.33 -4.41
C ASN A 369 28.06 -6.88 -3.14
N LEU A 370 28.39 -7.81 -2.25
CA LEU A 370 28.97 -7.50 -0.95
C LEU A 370 30.44 -7.06 -1.08
N ASN A 371 30.73 -5.85 -0.64
CA ASN A 371 32.06 -5.29 -0.53
C ASN A 371 32.55 -5.41 0.91
N LEU A 372 33.55 -6.24 1.17
CA LEU A 372 34.06 -6.56 2.48
C LEU A 372 35.46 -6.01 2.71
N ASP A 373 35.67 -5.39 3.88
CA ASP A 373 36.98 -5.08 4.44
C ASP A 373 37.22 -6.01 5.63
N ILE A 374 38.14 -6.96 5.46
CA ILE A 374 38.45 -7.97 6.47
C ILE A 374 39.79 -7.62 7.12
N ARG A 375 39.79 -7.52 8.45
CA ARG A 375 41.01 -7.29 9.26
C ARG A 375 41.18 -8.43 10.26
N LEU A 376 42.24 -9.18 10.12
CA LEU A 376 42.70 -10.15 11.10
C LEU A 376 43.57 -9.42 12.11
N LEU A 377 43.18 -9.44 13.38
CA LEU A 377 43.91 -8.74 14.45
C LEU A 377 45.01 -9.60 15.05
N PHE A 378 45.00 -10.94 14.82
CA PHE A 378 46.04 -11.87 15.20
C PHE A 378 46.38 -12.82 14.03
N LEU A 379 47.68 -12.99 13.73
CA LEU A 379 48.20 -13.73 12.57
C LEU A 379 48.08 -15.27 12.63
N ASN A 380 47.59 -15.84 13.75
CA ASN A 380 47.57 -17.31 13.97
C ASN A 380 46.19 -17.93 13.95
N LEU A 381 45.18 -17.29 13.40
CA LEU A 381 43.86 -17.90 13.19
C LEU A 381 43.92 -18.70 11.87
N ASP A 382 43.94 -20.03 11.99
CA ASP A 382 43.80 -20.95 10.85
C ASP A 382 42.32 -21.03 10.41
N LEU A 383 41.80 -19.95 9.81
CA LEU A 383 40.45 -19.86 9.25
C LEU A 383 40.44 -20.18 7.74
N GLY A 384 41.40 -20.93 7.25
CA GLY A 384 41.50 -21.28 5.81
C GLY A 384 41.84 -20.09 4.90
N GLY A 385 42.45 -19.01 5.48
CA GLY A 385 42.75 -17.78 4.77
C GLY A 385 41.52 -16.91 4.45
N LEU A 386 41.74 -15.83 3.68
CA LEU A 386 40.68 -14.88 3.29
C LEU A 386 39.50 -15.57 2.55
N ALA A 387 39.80 -16.55 1.70
CA ALA A 387 38.78 -17.29 0.96
C ALA A 387 37.90 -18.14 1.88
N GLY A 388 38.46 -18.73 2.93
CA GLY A 388 37.71 -19.47 3.94
C GLY A 388 36.78 -18.60 4.76
N ILE A 389 37.21 -17.40 5.14
CA ILE A 389 36.38 -16.42 5.86
C ILE A 389 35.22 -15.94 5.00
N GLN A 390 35.46 -15.62 3.72
CA GLN A 390 34.42 -15.22 2.78
C GLN A 390 33.38 -16.33 2.57
N ALA A 391 33.83 -17.59 2.41
CA ALA A 391 32.95 -18.74 2.26
C ALA A 391 32.12 -19.00 3.54
N ALA A 392 32.75 -18.92 4.72
CA ALA A 392 32.08 -19.07 5.99
C ALA A 392 31.00 -17.96 6.21
N LEU A 393 31.34 -16.72 5.87
CA LEU A 393 30.39 -15.60 5.94
C LEU A 393 29.25 -15.79 4.95
N ALA A 394 29.52 -16.18 3.69
CA ALA A 394 28.50 -16.44 2.69
C ALA A 394 27.55 -17.57 3.13
N ASN A 395 28.06 -18.66 3.69
CA ASN A 395 27.24 -19.74 4.24
C ASN A 395 26.38 -19.30 5.42
N THR A 396 26.93 -18.46 6.30
CA THR A 396 26.21 -17.87 7.42
C THR A 396 25.06 -16.99 6.94
N LEU A 397 25.34 -16.10 6.01
CA LEU A 397 24.36 -15.19 5.43
C LEU A 397 23.27 -15.97 4.67
N ALA A 398 23.61 -17.08 4.02
CA ALA A 398 22.65 -17.95 3.34
C ALA A 398 21.60 -18.54 4.30
N VAL A 399 21.98 -18.90 5.52
CA VAL A 399 21.05 -19.46 6.54
C VAL A 399 20.02 -18.42 6.98
N VAL A 400 20.39 -17.14 7.07
CA VAL A 400 19.50 -16.07 7.52
C VAL A 400 18.71 -15.43 6.39
N THR A 401 19.01 -15.77 5.14
CA THR A 401 18.32 -15.19 3.96
C THR A 401 16.82 -15.39 4.01
N ALA A 402 16.35 -16.63 4.17
CA ALA A 402 14.93 -16.93 4.15
C ALA A 402 14.14 -16.29 5.33
N PRO A 403 14.61 -16.33 6.58
CA PRO A 403 13.96 -15.60 7.67
C PRO A 403 13.90 -14.09 7.48
N VAL A 404 14.98 -13.49 6.94
CA VAL A 404 15.01 -12.05 6.69
C VAL A 404 14.11 -11.65 5.53
N ASP A 405 14.09 -12.43 4.44
CA ASP A 405 13.17 -12.20 3.33
C ASP A 405 11.70 -12.29 3.80
N GLN A 406 11.38 -13.26 4.65
CA GLN A 406 10.05 -13.39 5.24
C GLN A 406 9.70 -12.19 6.14
N LEU A 407 10.65 -11.71 6.95
CA LEU A 407 10.48 -10.51 7.76
C LEU A 407 10.17 -9.30 6.89
N LEU A 408 11.03 -9.02 5.91
CA LEU A 408 10.85 -7.91 4.98
C LEU A 408 9.51 -8.00 4.25
N TYR A 409 9.17 -9.20 3.79
CA TYR A 409 7.89 -9.44 3.12
C TYR A 409 6.70 -9.09 4.03
N ASN A 410 6.67 -9.58 5.28
CA ASN A 410 5.55 -9.31 6.20
C ASN A 410 5.47 -7.82 6.59
N VAL A 411 6.61 -7.16 6.80
CA VAL A 411 6.65 -5.72 7.10
C VAL A 411 6.06 -4.91 5.94
N LEU A 412 6.55 -5.13 4.72
CA LEU A 412 6.09 -4.41 3.54
C LEU A 412 4.61 -4.68 3.24
N LEU A 413 4.17 -5.90 3.52
CA LEU A 413 2.79 -6.31 3.34
C LEU A 413 1.81 -5.53 4.22
N VAL A 414 2.11 -5.38 5.52
CA VAL A 414 1.29 -4.55 6.44
C VAL A 414 1.20 -3.11 5.96
N LEU A 415 2.24 -2.64 5.29
CA LEU A 415 2.29 -1.29 4.72
C LEU A 415 1.61 -1.18 3.36
N GLY A 416 1.02 -2.27 2.86
CA GLY A 416 0.37 -2.31 1.54
C GLY A 416 1.35 -2.16 0.37
N VAL A 417 2.64 -2.46 0.59
CA VAL A 417 3.73 -2.23 -0.37
C VAL A 417 4.37 -3.56 -0.78
N LYS A 418 4.65 -3.73 -2.07
CA LYS A 418 5.49 -4.81 -2.60
C LYS A 418 6.59 -4.27 -3.47
N ILE A 419 7.75 -4.87 -3.35
CA ILE A 419 8.89 -4.51 -4.17
C ILE A 419 8.68 -5.03 -5.59
N GLY A 420 8.67 -4.11 -6.55
CA GLY A 420 8.55 -4.45 -7.97
C GLY A 420 7.21 -5.05 -8.40
N GLU A 421 6.21 -5.05 -7.52
CA GLU A 421 4.86 -5.54 -7.83
C GLU A 421 3.81 -4.50 -7.44
N ALA A 422 2.69 -4.51 -8.16
CA ALA A 422 1.50 -3.76 -7.77
C ALA A 422 0.26 -4.57 -8.15
N ASP A 423 -0.63 -4.73 -7.21
CA ASP A 423 -1.93 -5.35 -7.37
C ASP A 423 -2.98 -4.28 -7.56
N VAL A 424 -3.72 -4.34 -8.65
CA VAL A 424 -4.79 -3.40 -8.96
C VAL A 424 -6.12 -4.14 -9.01
N ARG A 425 -7.13 -3.53 -8.43
CA ARG A 425 -8.50 -4.04 -8.42
C ARG A 425 -9.43 -2.93 -8.87
N VAL A 426 -10.31 -3.22 -9.80
CA VAL A 426 -11.43 -2.35 -10.17
C VAL A 426 -12.71 -3.01 -9.66
N THR A 427 -13.50 -2.30 -8.85
CA THR A 427 -14.63 -2.89 -8.13
C THR A 427 -15.99 -2.40 -8.61
N ASP A 428 -16.02 -1.26 -9.29
CA ASP A 428 -17.21 -0.75 -9.95
C ASP A 428 -16.87 0.14 -11.13
N VAL A 429 -17.77 0.22 -12.11
CA VAL A 429 -17.72 1.17 -13.22
C VAL A 429 -19.12 1.70 -13.46
N ARG A 430 -19.23 3.00 -13.59
CA ARG A 430 -20.49 3.66 -13.90
C ARG A 430 -20.39 4.52 -15.12
N CYS A 431 -21.28 4.22 -16.03
CA CYS A 431 -21.50 4.93 -17.26
C CYS A 431 -22.86 5.62 -17.19
N GLN A 432 -22.88 6.86 -16.74
CA GLN A 432 -24.13 7.64 -16.71
C GLN A 432 -24.56 7.97 -18.14
N GLN A 433 -25.87 7.87 -18.40
CA GLN A 433 -26.42 8.31 -19.68
C GLN A 433 -26.15 9.81 -19.87
N PRO A 434 -25.86 10.25 -21.10
CA PRO A 434 -25.67 11.67 -21.37
C PRO A 434 -26.90 12.48 -20.94
N ALA A 435 -26.70 13.45 -20.09
CA ALA A 435 -27.72 14.43 -19.74
C ALA A 435 -27.47 15.72 -20.51
N LEU A 436 -28.55 16.35 -20.98
CA LEU A 436 -28.47 17.65 -21.61
C LEU A 436 -28.07 18.67 -20.54
N VAL A 437 -26.97 19.38 -20.79
CA VAL A 437 -26.52 20.49 -19.95
C VAL A 437 -26.51 21.73 -20.82
N GLN A 438 -27.14 22.78 -20.36
CA GLN A 438 -27.21 24.06 -21.09
C GLN A 438 -25.84 24.72 -21.14
#